data_1698c3b02dd0a552310ac1676c320740
#
_entry.id   1698c3b02dd0a552310ac1676c320740
#
_cell.length_a   1.000
_cell.length_b   1.000
_cell.length_c   1.000
_cell.angle_alpha   90.00
_cell.angle_beta   90.00
_cell.angle_gamma   90.00
#
_symmetry.space_group_name_H-M   'P 1'
#
loop_
_entity.id
_entity.type
_entity.pdbx_description
1 polymer ?
#
loop_
_entity_poly.entity_id
_entity_poly.type
_entity_poly.pdbx_seq_one_letter_code
_entity_poly.pdbx_strand_id
1 'polypeptide(L)'
;VQETGYGFEIEILDLHSSHCKVKVTPDNPDEAYFLGVATEEYFSTFGSIEDMETAVSNYIETEILMNQDVLLSDILKKGIYEREVTGLQPEQRFIVFACHTDNMGTITSEIKYVIGTTPALAASVNSFEIEIDQITATSAMLFITPSNDDEYVWLEFPEYVYADMTMEELEAFLMKNYRPFFPMHTNSGEVVHSFDGKLDPDTEYMIIVFGYDGGITTPLTTKKFRTLEPNDATDVTFEITYSELTSRSVNMTFIPSDNSVSYLAIVVDEE
;
A
#
# COMPACT_ATOMS: atom_id res chain seq x y z
N VAL A 1 -2.74 3.81 -52.46
CA VAL A 1 -2.02 4.10 -51.19
C VAL A 1 -2.80 3.40 -50.13
N GLN A 2 -2.29 2.30 -49.63
CA GLN A 2 -2.85 1.56 -48.53
C GLN A 2 -2.45 2.35 -47.25
N GLU A 3 -3.42 2.97 -46.59
CA GLU A 3 -3.23 3.49 -45.26
C GLU A 3 -2.99 2.28 -44.32
N THR A 4 -1.74 2.02 -44.03
CA THR A 4 -1.37 1.11 -42.95
C THR A 4 -1.49 1.88 -41.63
N GLY A 5 -2.73 2.19 -41.24
CA GLY A 5 -3.02 2.78 -39.96
C GLY A 5 -2.93 1.70 -38.89
N TYR A 6 -1.78 1.54 -38.28
CA TYR A 6 -1.67 0.81 -37.01
C TYR A 6 -2.32 1.67 -35.92
N GLY A 7 -3.50 1.28 -35.48
CA GLY A 7 -4.29 1.98 -34.48
C GLY A 7 -4.26 1.26 -33.14
N PHE A 8 -4.68 1.98 -32.15
CA PHE A 8 -4.91 1.46 -30.81
C PHE A 8 -6.33 1.80 -30.40
N GLU A 9 -7.04 0.86 -29.75
CA GLU A 9 -8.20 1.16 -28.95
C GLU A 9 -7.74 1.28 -27.48
N ILE A 10 -8.08 2.40 -26.84
CA ILE A 10 -7.74 2.67 -25.45
C ILE A 10 -9.05 2.85 -24.68
N GLU A 11 -9.27 1.99 -23.69
CA GLU A 11 -10.45 2.00 -22.83
C GLU A 11 -10.03 2.33 -21.40
N ILE A 12 -10.77 3.23 -20.74
CA ILE A 12 -10.70 3.49 -19.29
C ILE A 12 -11.90 2.81 -18.68
N LEU A 13 -11.67 1.82 -17.84
CA LEU A 13 -12.67 0.96 -17.20
C LEU A 13 -12.63 1.14 -15.68
N ASP A 14 -13.71 0.84 -14.99
CA ASP A 14 -13.82 0.85 -13.53
C ASP A 14 -13.24 2.16 -12.94
N LEU A 15 -13.70 3.30 -13.47
CA LEU A 15 -13.17 4.62 -13.11
C LEU A 15 -13.73 5.08 -11.76
N HIS A 16 -12.87 5.11 -10.76
CA HIS A 16 -13.09 5.62 -9.40
C HIS A 16 -12.36 6.94 -9.17
N SER A 17 -12.54 7.55 -8.01
CA SER A 17 -11.91 8.83 -7.71
C SER A 17 -10.40 8.73 -7.44
N SER A 18 -9.88 7.54 -7.17
CA SER A 18 -8.46 7.28 -6.87
C SER A 18 -7.76 6.30 -7.81
N HIS A 19 -8.52 5.56 -8.61
CA HIS A 19 -7.99 4.50 -9.47
C HIS A 19 -8.88 4.23 -10.67
N CYS A 20 -8.35 3.54 -11.65
CA CYS A 20 -9.09 2.99 -12.79
C CYS A 20 -8.33 1.79 -13.37
N LYS A 21 -8.98 1.08 -14.28
CA LYS A 21 -8.32 0.09 -15.12
C LYS A 21 -8.17 0.65 -16.54
N VAL A 22 -6.98 0.52 -17.09
CA VAL A 22 -6.68 0.89 -18.47
C VAL A 22 -6.49 -0.38 -19.29
N LYS A 23 -7.19 -0.48 -20.42
CA LYS A 23 -7.03 -1.55 -21.38
C LYS A 23 -6.64 -0.97 -22.73
N VAL A 24 -5.61 -1.56 -23.35
CA VAL A 24 -5.14 -1.20 -24.68
C VAL A 24 -5.22 -2.42 -25.58
N THR A 25 -5.89 -2.24 -26.74
CA THR A 25 -5.99 -3.25 -27.78
C THR A 25 -5.33 -2.70 -29.03
N PRO A 26 -4.14 -3.22 -29.44
CA PRO A 26 -3.50 -2.82 -30.68
C PRO A 26 -4.16 -3.50 -31.90
N ASP A 27 -4.19 -2.85 -33.04
CA ASP A 27 -4.68 -3.44 -34.32
C ASP A 27 -3.80 -4.61 -34.76
N ASN A 28 -2.47 -4.53 -34.50
CA ASN A 28 -1.54 -5.63 -34.68
C ASN A 28 -1.03 -6.18 -33.37
N PRO A 29 -1.53 -7.33 -32.87
CA PRO A 29 -1.14 -7.91 -31.58
C PRO A 29 0.32 -8.43 -31.57
N ASP A 30 0.96 -8.59 -32.74
CA ASP A 30 2.32 -9.10 -32.84
C ASP A 30 3.39 -8.00 -32.76
N GLU A 31 3.00 -6.75 -32.83
CA GLU A 31 3.90 -5.60 -32.77
C GLU A 31 3.97 -5.01 -31.37
N ALA A 32 5.19 -4.70 -30.93
CA ALA A 32 5.39 -4.10 -29.62
C ALA A 32 5.07 -2.60 -29.63
N TYR A 33 4.57 -2.06 -28.53
CA TYR A 33 4.20 -0.66 -28.39
C TYR A 33 4.55 -0.11 -27.00
N PHE A 34 4.72 1.20 -26.94
CA PHE A 34 4.87 1.93 -25.69
C PHE A 34 3.47 2.33 -25.16
N LEU A 35 3.25 2.14 -23.87
CA LEU A 35 2.06 2.58 -23.15
C LEU A 35 2.46 3.51 -22.01
N GLY A 36 2.02 4.76 -22.09
CA GLY A 36 2.18 5.76 -21.03
C GLY A 36 0.86 6.08 -20.35
N VAL A 37 0.92 6.27 -19.03
CA VAL A 37 -0.17 6.78 -18.21
C VAL A 37 0.41 7.81 -17.27
N ALA A 38 -0.10 9.03 -17.30
CA ALA A 38 0.39 10.13 -16.49
C ALA A 38 -0.76 11.06 -16.07
N THR A 39 -0.65 11.72 -14.91
CA THR A 39 -1.51 12.86 -14.61
C THR A 39 -1.24 13.98 -15.61
N GLU A 40 -2.24 14.81 -15.92
CA GLU A 40 -2.04 15.92 -16.84
C GLU A 40 -0.96 16.89 -16.35
N GLU A 41 -0.88 17.11 -15.04
CA GLU A 41 0.15 17.92 -14.41
C GLU A 41 1.56 17.36 -14.67
N TYR A 42 1.76 16.06 -14.44
CA TYR A 42 3.06 15.42 -14.70
C TYR A 42 3.37 15.39 -16.19
N PHE A 43 2.39 15.05 -17.04
CA PHE A 43 2.57 15.03 -18.50
C PHE A 43 2.96 16.41 -19.05
N SER A 44 2.39 17.50 -18.52
CA SER A 44 2.70 18.86 -18.97
C SER A 44 4.15 19.30 -18.68
N THR A 45 4.88 18.58 -17.84
CA THR A 45 6.32 18.82 -17.65
C THR A 45 7.17 18.40 -18.86
N PHE A 46 6.63 17.55 -19.74
CA PHE A 46 7.28 17.05 -20.96
C PHE A 46 6.91 17.86 -22.22
N GLY A 47 5.79 18.54 -22.19
CA GLY A 47 5.26 19.32 -23.32
C GLY A 47 3.76 19.56 -23.19
N SER A 48 3.13 20.05 -24.26
CA SER A 48 1.69 20.32 -24.27
C SER A 48 0.91 19.23 -25.00
N ILE A 49 -0.39 19.12 -24.69
CA ILE A 49 -1.32 18.20 -25.37
C ILE A 49 -1.48 18.57 -26.86
N GLU A 50 -1.32 19.87 -27.19
CA GLU A 50 -1.38 20.37 -28.55
C GLU A 50 -0.15 19.90 -29.39
N ASP A 51 0.96 19.57 -28.74
CA ASP A 51 2.17 19.00 -29.37
C ASP A 51 2.49 17.65 -28.72
N MET A 52 1.60 16.68 -28.94
CA MET A 52 1.71 15.32 -28.40
C MET A 52 2.99 14.62 -28.83
N GLU A 53 3.47 14.85 -30.03
CA GLU A 53 4.69 14.19 -30.54
C GLU A 53 5.90 14.57 -29.71
N THR A 54 6.10 15.87 -29.47
CA THR A 54 7.20 16.36 -28.61
C THR A 54 7.03 15.89 -27.17
N ALA A 55 5.82 16.02 -26.62
CA ALA A 55 5.56 15.65 -25.21
C ALA A 55 5.80 14.15 -24.97
N VAL A 56 5.28 13.28 -25.83
CA VAL A 56 5.46 11.81 -25.72
C VAL A 56 6.91 11.40 -25.96
N SER A 57 7.63 12.03 -26.90
CA SER A 57 9.07 11.78 -27.10
C SER A 57 9.85 12.07 -25.81
N ASN A 58 9.66 13.24 -25.21
CA ASN A 58 10.32 13.64 -23.96
C ASN A 58 9.95 12.70 -22.79
N TYR A 59 8.69 12.26 -22.73
CA TYR A 59 8.23 11.30 -21.73
C TYR A 59 8.96 9.96 -21.89
N ILE A 60 9.03 9.40 -23.10
CA ILE A 60 9.71 8.14 -23.38
C ILE A 60 11.21 8.23 -23.07
N GLU A 61 11.87 9.32 -23.47
CA GLU A 61 13.28 9.55 -23.13
C GLU A 61 13.52 9.56 -21.62
N THR A 62 12.62 10.18 -20.86
CA THR A 62 12.72 10.22 -19.39
C THR A 62 12.50 8.84 -18.77
N GLU A 63 11.52 8.06 -19.28
CA GLU A 63 11.29 6.69 -18.81
C GLU A 63 12.50 5.79 -19.06
N ILE A 64 13.15 5.92 -20.23
CA ILE A 64 14.39 5.20 -20.55
C ILE A 64 15.52 5.61 -19.61
N LEU A 65 15.68 6.91 -19.34
CA LEU A 65 16.72 7.41 -18.44
C LEU A 65 16.50 6.99 -16.98
N MET A 66 15.26 6.94 -16.52
CA MET A 66 14.93 6.51 -15.14
C MET A 66 15.10 5.00 -14.95
N ASN A 67 14.97 4.21 -16.01
CA ASN A 67 15.07 2.76 -15.99
C ASN A 67 16.40 2.26 -16.63
N GLN A 68 17.53 2.87 -16.32
CA GLN A 68 18.84 2.58 -16.91
C GLN A 68 19.28 1.11 -16.88
N ASP A 69 18.77 0.35 -15.92
CA ASP A 69 19.06 -1.08 -15.75
C ASP A 69 18.06 -1.99 -16.50
N VAL A 70 17.07 -1.42 -17.19
CA VAL A 70 15.99 -2.14 -17.90
C VAL A 70 16.09 -1.83 -19.39
N LEU A 71 16.03 -2.87 -20.22
CA LEU A 71 16.01 -2.66 -21.67
C LEU A 71 14.65 -2.07 -22.11
N LEU A 72 14.65 -1.20 -23.11
CA LEU A 72 13.41 -0.64 -23.68
C LEU A 72 12.41 -1.76 -24.07
N SER A 73 12.90 -2.88 -24.59
CA SER A 73 12.09 -4.05 -24.93
C SER A 73 11.28 -4.61 -23.74
N ASP A 74 11.74 -4.41 -22.51
CA ASP A 74 11.09 -4.91 -21.30
C ASP A 74 10.00 -3.94 -20.81
N ILE A 75 10.09 -2.67 -21.21
CA ILE A 75 9.09 -1.64 -20.95
C ILE A 75 7.94 -1.73 -21.95
N LEU A 76 8.22 -2.11 -23.21
CA LEU A 76 7.22 -2.21 -24.26
C LEU A 76 6.18 -3.30 -23.95
N LYS A 77 4.96 -3.08 -24.42
CA LYS A 77 3.83 -4.01 -24.31
C LYS A 77 3.60 -4.69 -25.66
N LYS A 78 2.93 -5.84 -25.62
CA LYS A 78 2.58 -6.62 -26.81
C LYS A 78 1.21 -7.25 -26.64
N GLY A 79 0.40 -7.26 -27.70
CA GLY A 79 -0.97 -7.76 -27.66
C GLY A 79 -1.89 -6.90 -26.78
N ILE A 80 -3.02 -7.45 -26.37
CA ILE A 80 -3.94 -6.77 -25.45
C ILE A 80 -3.26 -6.66 -24.09
N TYR A 81 -3.27 -5.45 -23.51
CA TYR A 81 -2.67 -5.20 -22.21
C TYR A 81 -3.65 -4.45 -21.31
N GLU A 82 -3.81 -4.96 -20.10
CA GLU A 82 -4.60 -4.33 -19.05
C GLU A 82 -3.70 -4.00 -17.86
N ARG A 83 -3.89 -2.81 -17.28
CA ARG A 83 -3.23 -2.44 -16.01
C ARG A 83 -4.16 -1.64 -15.13
N GLU A 84 -4.01 -1.84 -13.85
CA GLU A 84 -4.58 -0.97 -12.85
C GLU A 84 -3.73 0.30 -12.70
N VAL A 85 -4.39 1.45 -12.63
CA VAL A 85 -3.80 2.77 -12.39
C VAL A 85 -4.32 3.25 -11.06
N THR A 86 -3.44 3.36 -10.08
CA THR A 86 -3.77 3.76 -8.70
C THR A 86 -3.10 5.08 -8.34
N GLY A 87 -3.47 5.66 -7.18
CA GLY A 87 -2.87 6.89 -6.66
C GLY A 87 -3.33 8.17 -7.35
N LEU A 88 -4.38 8.10 -8.16
CA LEU A 88 -5.05 9.27 -8.71
C LEU A 88 -5.74 10.05 -7.57
N GLN A 89 -6.12 11.29 -7.88
CA GLN A 89 -6.84 12.18 -6.97
C GLN A 89 -8.27 12.38 -7.49
N PRO A 90 -9.25 12.68 -6.64
CA PRO A 90 -10.57 13.12 -7.11
C PRO A 90 -10.46 14.34 -8.05
N GLU A 91 -11.30 14.35 -9.09
CA GLU A 91 -11.36 15.40 -10.13
C GLU A 91 -10.04 15.64 -10.87
N GLN A 92 -9.13 14.65 -10.82
CA GLN A 92 -7.83 14.71 -11.48
C GLN A 92 -7.93 14.30 -12.95
N ARG A 93 -7.39 15.14 -13.82
CA ARG A 93 -7.19 14.78 -15.23
C ARG A 93 -5.92 13.95 -15.41
N PHE A 94 -6.01 12.92 -16.22
CA PHE A 94 -4.89 12.07 -16.58
C PHE A 94 -4.96 11.68 -18.07
N ILE A 95 -3.82 11.32 -18.62
CA ILE A 95 -3.65 10.97 -20.04
C ILE A 95 -3.17 9.54 -20.12
N VAL A 96 -3.81 8.77 -20.98
CA VAL A 96 -3.36 7.44 -21.42
C VAL A 96 -2.99 7.54 -22.88
N PHE A 97 -1.80 7.11 -23.27
CA PHE A 97 -1.36 7.14 -24.64
C PHE A 97 -0.59 5.88 -25.06
N ALA A 98 -0.68 5.53 -26.32
CA ALA A 98 0.05 4.41 -26.91
C ALA A 98 0.61 4.79 -28.27
N CYS A 99 1.80 4.30 -28.60
CA CYS A 99 2.46 4.45 -29.89
C CYS A 99 3.48 3.33 -30.13
N HIS A 100 3.77 3.05 -31.38
CA HIS A 100 4.92 2.20 -31.72
C HIS A 100 6.21 3.01 -31.67
N THR A 101 7.30 2.35 -31.27
CA THR A 101 8.64 2.93 -31.21
C THR A 101 9.66 2.00 -31.87
N ASP A 102 10.76 2.56 -32.35
CA ASP A 102 11.93 1.78 -32.71
C ASP A 102 12.71 1.32 -31.46
N ASN A 103 13.80 0.61 -31.63
CA ASN A 103 14.64 0.09 -30.54
C ASN A 103 15.37 1.18 -29.75
N MET A 104 15.30 2.43 -30.18
CA MET A 104 15.89 3.59 -29.50
C MET A 104 14.83 4.46 -28.79
N GLY A 105 13.56 4.09 -28.90
CA GLY A 105 12.46 4.85 -28.31
C GLY A 105 11.89 5.94 -29.23
N THR A 106 12.35 6.04 -30.49
CA THR A 106 11.81 7.01 -31.45
C THR A 106 10.42 6.56 -31.89
N ILE A 107 9.45 7.47 -31.86
CA ILE A 107 8.06 7.20 -32.26
C ILE A 107 8.02 6.89 -33.76
N THR A 108 7.38 5.79 -34.13
CA THR A 108 7.27 5.30 -35.51
C THR A 108 5.83 5.20 -36.04
N SER A 109 4.85 5.54 -35.21
CA SER A 109 3.42 5.54 -35.57
C SER A 109 2.73 6.83 -35.14
N GLU A 110 1.47 7.00 -35.50
CA GLU A 110 0.62 7.98 -34.85
C GLU A 110 0.47 7.66 -33.33
N ILE A 111 0.34 8.70 -32.52
CA ILE A 111 0.07 8.57 -31.10
C ILE A 111 -1.44 8.53 -30.89
N LYS A 112 -1.92 7.43 -30.35
CA LYS A 112 -3.30 7.35 -29.86
C LYS A 112 -3.33 7.75 -28.39
N TYR A 113 -4.27 8.61 -27.99
CA TYR A 113 -4.43 8.97 -26.60
C TYR A 113 -5.89 9.18 -26.21
N VAL A 114 -6.16 9.01 -24.91
CA VAL A 114 -7.44 9.31 -24.27
C VAL A 114 -7.16 10.10 -22.98
N ILE A 115 -7.98 11.12 -22.73
CA ILE A 115 -7.94 11.90 -21.52
C ILE A 115 -9.09 11.43 -20.62
N GLY A 116 -8.75 10.97 -19.42
CA GLY A 116 -9.70 10.67 -18.36
C GLY A 116 -9.75 11.80 -17.34
N THR A 117 -10.87 11.86 -16.61
CA THR A 117 -10.99 12.68 -15.41
C THR A 117 -11.66 11.82 -14.34
N THR A 118 -11.00 11.66 -13.21
CA THR A 118 -11.58 10.93 -12.07
C THR A 118 -12.81 11.67 -11.54
N PRO A 119 -13.85 10.96 -11.08
CA PRO A 119 -15.00 11.60 -10.47
C PRO A 119 -14.60 12.37 -9.20
N ALA A 120 -15.49 13.28 -8.77
CA ALA A 120 -15.39 13.91 -7.46
C ALA A 120 -15.52 12.86 -6.36
N LEU A 121 -14.88 13.13 -5.21
CA LEU A 121 -14.98 12.28 -4.05
C LEU A 121 -16.43 12.18 -3.57
N ALA A 122 -16.95 10.96 -3.51
CA ALA A 122 -18.27 10.68 -2.97
C ALA A 122 -18.16 10.23 -1.51
N ALA A 123 -19.07 10.73 -0.66
CA ALA A 123 -19.17 10.23 0.70
C ALA A 123 -19.68 8.77 0.69
N SER A 124 -19.03 7.91 1.45
CA SER A 124 -19.50 6.55 1.72
C SER A 124 -20.42 6.51 2.93
N VAL A 125 -21.37 5.57 2.93
CA VAL A 125 -22.21 5.24 4.09
C VAL A 125 -21.63 4.10 4.93
N ASN A 126 -20.40 3.66 4.63
CA ASN A 126 -19.73 2.62 5.38
C ASN A 126 -19.53 3.03 6.84
N SER A 127 -19.66 2.08 7.72
CA SER A 127 -19.39 2.22 9.16
C SER A 127 -18.59 1.02 9.65
N PHE A 128 -17.84 1.20 10.72
CA PHE A 128 -16.86 0.21 11.17
C PHE A 128 -17.10 -0.17 12.62
N GLU A 129 -17.19 -1.47 12.89
CA GLU A 129 -17.07 -2.04 14.22
C GLU A 129 -15.61 -2.45 14.44
N ILE A 130 -15.01 -2.00 15.57
CA ILE A 130 -13.62 -2.27 15.90
C ILE A 130 -13.60 -3.02 17.23
N GLU A 131 -13.05 -4.23 17.22
CA GLU A 131 -12.83 -5.03 18.42
C GLU A 131 -11.33 -5.25 18.61
N ILE A 132 -10.89 -5.20 19.88
CA ILE A 132 -9.51 -5.49 20.27
C ILE A 132 -9.58 -6.56 21.36
N ASP A 133 -8.87 -7.65 21.16
CA ASP A 133 -8.86 -8.80 22.06
C ASP A 133 -7.43 -9.31 22.30
N GLN A 134 -7.27 -10.26 23.21
CA GLN A 134 -5.99 -10.91 23.53
C GLN A 134 -4.85 -9.91 23.82
N ILE A 135 -5.17 -8.83 24.52
CA ILE A 135 -4.19 -7.79 24.87
C ILE A 135 -3.17 -8.35 25.85
N THR A 136 -1.90 -8.21 25.50
CA THR A 136 -0.75 -8.51 26.37
C THR A 136 0.13 -7.26 26.53
N ALA A 137 1.32 -7.41 27.08
CA ALA A 137 2.28 -6.30 27.17
C ALA A 137 2.79 -5.84 25.78
N THR A 138 2.86 -6.73 24.78
CA THR A 138 3.49 -6.43 23.49
C THR A 138 2.67 -6.85 22.29
N SER A 139 1.47 -7.39 22.49
CA SER A 139 0.60 -7.88 21.42
C SER A 139 -0.88 -7.63 21.71
N ALA A 140 -1.66 -7.63 20.63
CA ALA A 140 -3.13 -7.61 20.65
C ALA A 140 -3.65 -8.20 19.33
N MET A 141 -4.92 -8.60 19.32
CA MET A 141 -5.67 -8.97 18.13
C MET A 141 -6.66 -7.86 17.78
N LEU A 142 -6.61 -7.39 16.55
CA LEU A 142 -7.53 -6.41 16.00
C LEU A 142 -8.52 -7.10 15.04
N PHE A 143 -9.81 -6.76 15.20
CA PHE A 143 -10.88 -7.16 14.30
C PHE A 143 -11.59 -5.89 13.82
N ILE A 144 -11.78 -5.76 12.51
CA ILE A 144 -12.54 -4.67 11.89
C ILE A 144 -13.63 -5.29 11.03
N THR A 145 -14.88 -4.92 11.28
CA THR A 145 -16.04 -5.36 10.51
C THR A 145 -16.69 -4.13 9.87
N PRO A 146 -16.52 -3.92 8.55
CA PRO A 146 -17.21 -2.85 7.83
C PRO A 146 -18.68 -3.22 7.56
N SER A 147 -19.56 -2.22 7.39
CA SER A 147 -20.97 -2.43 7.07
C SER A 147 -21.25 -2.70 5.59
N ASN A 148 -20.29 -2.42 4.71
CA ASN A 148 -20.34 -2.69 3.27
C ASN A 148 -18.91 -2.92 2.71
N ASP A 149 -18.80 -3.17 1.40
CA ASP A 149 -17.55 -3.51 0.72
C ASP A 149 -16.79 -2.28 0.16
N ASP A 150 -17.20 -1.04 0.51
CA ASP A 150 -16.44 0.16 0.13
C ASP A 150 -15.03 0.12 0.73
N GLU A 151 -14.06 0.59 -0.03
CA GLU A 151 -12.66 0.58 0.41
C GLU A 151 -12.44 1.48 1.64
N TYR A 152 -11.57 1.01 2.51
CA TYR A 152 -11.20 1.73 3.74
C TYR A 152 -9.73 1.51 4.10
N VAL A 153 -9.21 2.40 4.92
CA VAL A 153 -7.87 2.32 5.53
C VAL A 153 -8.00 2.25 7.03
N TRP A 154 -7.12 1.50 7.67
CA TRP A 154 -6.94 1.53 9.11
C TRP A 154 -5.48 1.76 9.47
N LEU A 155 -5.25 2.41 10.62
CA LEU A 155 -3.94 2.76 11.15
C LEU A 155 -3.94 2.58 12.67
N GLU A 156 -2.77 2.32 13.25
CA GLU A 156 -2.54 2.35 14.68
C GLU A 156 -1.52 3.42 15.05
N PHE A 157 -1.77 4.10 16.15
CA PHE A 157 -0.84 5.09 16.69
C PHE A 157 -0.78 5.00 18.23
N PRO A 158 0.43 5.08 18.82
CA PRO A 158 0.58 5.26 20.25
C PRO A 158 0.15 6.67 20.69
N GLU A 159 -0.24 6.82 21.95
CA GLU A 159 -0.82 8.06 22.52
C GLU A 159 0.01 9.31 22.24
N TYR A 160 1.33 9.24 22.30
CA TYR A 160 2.20 10.41 22.09
C TYR A 160 2.09 11.02 20.68
N VAL A 161 1.48 10.32 19.71
CA VAL A 161 1.27 10.85 18.35
C VAL A 161 0.03 11.73 18.28
N TYR A 162 -1.03 11.40 19.01
CA TYR A 162 -2.36 12.00 18.84
C TYR A 162 -2.91 12.72 20.10
N ALA A 163 -2.24 12.65 21.25
CA ALA A 163 -2.77 13.08 22.55
C ALA A 163 -3.31 14.53 22.56
N ASP A 164 -2.66 15.43 21.81
CA ASP A 164 -2.99 16.85 21.76
C ASP A 164 -3.81 17.24 20.51
N MET A 165 -4.29 16.26 19.73
CA MET A 165 -5.03 16.50 18.49
C MET A 165 -6.53 16.40 18.68
N THR A 166 -7.26 17.34 18.14
CA THR A 166 -8.70 17.19 17.84
C THR A 166 -8.88 16.21 16.68
N MET A 167 -10.11 15.71 16.47
CA MET A 167 -10.40 14.81 15.34
C MET A 167 -10.13 15.48 13.98
N GLU A 168 -10.39 16.77 13.85
CA GLU A 168 -10.11 17.55 12.64
C GLU A 168 -8.59 17.69 12.38
N GLU A 169 -7.82 17.96 13.44
CA GLU A 169 -6.35 18.01 13.34
C GLU A 169 -5.75 16.63 13.05
N LEU A 170 -6.32 15.56 13.60
CA LEU A 170 -5.91 14.20 13.32
C LEU A 170 -6.17 13.84 11.84
N GLU A 171 -7.35 14.17 11.30
CA GLU A 171 -7.67 13.98 9.90
C GLU A 171 -6.68 14.73 8.99
N ALA A 172 -6.42 16.01 9.29
CA ALA A 172 -5.45 16.82 8.55
C ALA A 172 -4.02 16.23 8.64
N PHE A 173 -3.62 15.73 9.82
CA PHE A 173 -2.34 15.06 10.03
C PHE A 173 -2.21 13.79 9.20
N LEU A 174 -3.24 12.95 9.16
CA LEU A 174 -3.27 11.72 8.37
C LEU A 174 -3.13 12.02 6.88
N MET A 175 -3.92 12.95 6.36
CA MET A 175 -3.88 13.34 4.95
C MET A 175 -2.56 14.00 4.55
N LYS A 176 -1.94 14.75 5.44
CA LYS A 176 -0.65 15.41 5.17
C LYS A 176 0.52 14.44 5.15
N ASN A 177 0.55 13.46 6.07
CA ASN A 177 1.76 12.67 6.32
C ASN A 177 1.67 11.24 5.76
N TYR A 178 0.46 10.68 5.62
CA TYR A 178 0.27 9.26 5.28
C TYR A 178 -0.47 9.02 3.96
N ARG A 179 -1.10 10.03 3.37
CA ARG A 179 -1.86 9.90 2.13
C ARG A 179 -1.14 9.14 1.00
N PRO A 180 0.16 9.36 0.72
CA PRO A 180 0.85 8.63 -0.35
C PRO A 180 0.91 7.11 -0.15
N PHE A 181 0.72 6.64 1.08
CA PHE A 181 0.76 5.21 1.43
C PHE A 181 -0.63 4.56 1.41
N PHE A 182 -1.71 5.33 1.51
CA PHE A 182 -3.07 4.79 1.60
C PHE A 182 -3.45 3.88 0.43
N PRO A 183 -3.14 4.18 -0.86
CA PRO A 183 -3.49 3.29 -1.97
C PRO A 183 -2.89 1.89 -1.89
N MET A 184 -1.81 1.71 -1.13
CA MET A 184 -1.17 0.41 -0.90
C MET A 184 -1.70 -0.33 0.34
N HIS A 185 -2.55 0.32 1.13
CA HIS A 185 -3.08 -0.18 2.41
C HIS A 185 -4.60 -0.14 2.48
N THR A 186 -5.29 0.00 1.34
CA THR A 186 -6.74 -0.14 1.27
C THR A 186 -7.16 -1.57 1.55
N ASN A 187 -8.28 -1.70 2.23
CA ASN A 187 -8.92 -2.96 2.56
C ASN A 187 -10.38 -2.91 2.11
N SER A 188 -10.96 -4.08 1.86
CA SER A 188 -12.38 -4.28 1.62
C SER A 188 -12.81 -5.53 2.39
N GLY A 189 -13.99 -5.51 3.02
CA GLY A 189 -14.44 -6.60 3.87
C GLY A 189 -13.75 -6.67 5.25
N GLU A 190 -13.91 -7.77 5.96
CA GLU A 190 -13.40 -7.94 7.34
C GLU A 190 -11.87 -8.01 7.39
N VAL A 191 -11.27 -7.40 8.41
CA VAL A 191 -9.85 -7.50 8.72
C VAL A 191 -9.65 -8.15 10.08
N VAL A 192 -8.72 -9.11 10.12
CA VAL A 192 -8.17 -9.69 11.35
C VAL A 192 -6.65 -9.47 11.32
N HIS A 193 -6.12 -8.74 12.29
CA HIS A 193 -4.70 -8.43 12.36
C HIS A 193 -4.11 -8.76 13.74
N SER A 194 -2.91 -9.34 13.75
CA SER A 194 -2.14 -9.61 14.97
C SER A 194 -0.97 -8.62 15.08
N PHE A 195 -0.90 -7.92 16.20
CA PHE A 195 0.24 -7.06 16.54
C PHE A 195 1.40 -7.81 17.22
N ASP A 196 1.53 -9.09 17.00
CA ASP A 196 2.47 -9.99 17.66
C ASP A 196 3.86 -9.38 17.92
N GLY A 197 4.17 -9.09 19.19
CA GLY A 197 5.45 -8.52 19.65
C GLY A 197 5.80 -7.11 19.11
N LYS A 198 4.83 -6.35 18.58
CA LYS A 198 5.08 -5.06 17.92
C LYS A 198 4.67 -3.85 18.73
N LEU A 199 3.95 -4.06 19.83
CA LEU A 199 3.47 -2.99 20.68
C LEU A 199 4.42 -2.76 21.86
N ASP A 200 4.48 -1.52 22.34
CA ASP A 200 5.19 -1.17 23.56
C ASP A 200 4.33 -1.50 24.78
N PRO A 201 4.94 -1.98 25.88
CA PRO A 201 4.22 -2.25 27.13
C PRO A 201 3.65 -0.98 27.75
N ASP A 202 2.59 -1.13 28.56
CA ASP A 202 1.91 -0.06 29.33
C ASP A 202 1.63 1.20 28.48
N THR A 203 1.32 1.02 27.21
CA THR A 203 1.13 2.11 26.26
C THR A 203 -0.31 2.14 25.75
N GLU A 204 -0.94 3.32 25.74
CA GLU A 204 -2.22 3.52 25.09
C GLU A 204 -2.03 3.65 23.57
N TYR A 205 -2.80 2.90 22.81
CA TYR A 205 -2.89 2.95 21.35
C TYR A 205 -4.28 3.36 20.91
N MET A 206 -4.35 3.97 19.74
CA MET A 206 -5.61 4.24 19.04
C MET A 206 -5.58 3.56 17.68
N ILE A 207 -6.60 2.76 17.40
CA ILE A 207 -6.94 2.32 16.04
C ILE A 207 -7.83 3.38 15.42
N ILE A 208 -7.51 3.76 14.19
CA ILE A 208 -8.27 4.72 13.38
C ILE A 208 -8.69 3.99 12.11
N VAL A 209 -9.98 4.06 11.79
CA VAL A 209 -10.55 3.46 10.56
C VAL A 209 -11.40 4.51 9.84
N PHE A 210 -11.25 4.60 8.53
CA PHE A 210 -12.03 5.51 7.70
C PHE A 210 -12.14 4.99 6.28
N GLY A 211 -13.26 5.25 5.62
CA GLY A 211 -13.44 4.98 4.19
C GLY A 211 -12.49 5.84 3.35
N TYR A 212 -11.93 5.28 2.30
CA TYR A 212 -10.94 5.96 1.46
C TYR A 212 -11.13 5.62 -0.02
N ASP A 213 -11.23 6.66 -0.86
CA ASP A 213 -11.18 6.58 -2.33
C ASP A 213 -10.49 7.84 -2.89
N GLY A 214 -9.15 7.93 -2.68
CA GLY A 214 -8.34 9.12 -3.02
C GLY A 214 -8.49 10.30 -2.05
N GLY A 215 -9.44 10.20 -1.13
CA GLY A 215 -9.70 11.08 0.00
C GLY A 215 -10.50 10.33 1.05
N ILE A 216 -10.73 10.95 2.20
CA ILE A 216 -11.54 10.38 3.29
C ILE A 216 -13.03 10.45 2.90
N THR A 217 -13.70 9.30 2.86
CA THR A 217 -15.11 9.15 2.43
C THR A 217 -16.10 8.98 3.57
N THR A 218 -15.61 8.65 4.79
CA THR A 218 -16.43 8.55 6.01
C THR A 218 -15.80 9.37 7.14
N PRO A 219 -16.54 9.73 8.19
CA PRO A 219 -15.93 10.20 9.43
C PRO A 219 -14.92 9.17 9.98
N LEU A 220 -13.90 9.66 10.70
CA LEU A 220 -12.96 8.78 11.39
C LEU A 220 -13.68 8.00 12.50
N THR A 221 -13.56 6.67 12.47
CA THR A 221 -13.98 5.78 13.56
C THR A 221 -12.74 5.40 14.36
N THR A 222 -12.77 5.54 15.68
CA THR A 222 -11.60 5.30 16.51
C THR A 222 -11.89 4.33 17.65
N LYS A 223 -10.90 3.55 18.05
CA LYS A 223 -10.93 2.66 19.20
C LYS A 223 -9.60 2.73 19.94
N LYS A 224 -9.65 3.07 21.22
CA LYS A 224 -8.47 3.06 22.09
C LYS A 224 -8.37 1.75 22.86
N PHE A 225 -7.14 1.32 23.12
CA PHE A 225 -6.80 0.23 24.02
C PHE A 225 -5.44 0.49 24.67
N ARG A 226 -5.18 -0.17 25.79
CA ARG A 226 -3.89 -0.08 26.48
C ARG A 226 -3.28 -1.46 26.60
N THR A 227 -2.01 -1.59 26.23
CA THR A 227 -1.23 -2.80 26.49
C THR A 227 -1.00 -2.99 27.97
N LEU A 228 -0.82 -4.24 28.39
CA LEU A 228 -0.54 -4.55 29.80
C LEU A 228 0.87 -4.05 30.18
N GLU A 229 1.05 -3.82 31.49
CA GLU A 229 2.41 -3.66 32.03
C GLU A 229 3.25 -4.91 31.72
N PRO A 230 4.56 -4.76 31.51
CA PRO A 230 5.41 -5.93 31.40
C PRO A 230 5.36 -6.70 32.71
N ASN A 231 5.29 -8.03 32.63
CA ASN A 231 5.43 -8.85 33.81
C ASN A 231 6.78 -8.54 34.46
N ASP A 232 6.78 -8.24 35.77
CA ASP A 232 8.02 -8.01 36.49
C ASP A 232 8.83 -9.32 36.51
N ALA A 233 9.91 -9.36 35.73
CA ALA A 233 10.76 -10.55 35.64
C ALA A 233 11.40 -10.92 36.99
N THR A 234 11.35 -10.03 38.00
CA THR A 234 11.89 -10.27 39.35
C THR A 234 11.06 -11.29 40.15
N ASP A 235 9.79 -11.46 39.80
CA ASP A 235 8.89 -12.40 40.47
C ASP A 235 8.87 -13.79 39.85
N VAL A 236 9.53 -13.95 38.67
CA VAL A 236 9.61 -15.25 37.99
C VAL A 236 10.70 -16.10 38.60
N THR A 237 10.31 -17.24 39.18
CA THR A 237 11.24 -18.26 39.67
C THR A 237 11.33 -19.41 38.69
N PHE A 238 12.46 -20.12 38.71
CA PHE A 238 12.70 -21.27 37.84
C PHE A 238 12.96 -22.51 38.71
N GLU A 239 12.24 -23.59 38.42
CA GLU A 239 12.63 -24.91 38.87
C GLU A 239 13.59 -25.48 37.80
N ILE A 240 14.83 -25.78 38.22
CA ILE A 240 15.86 -26.32 37.32
C ILE A 240 16.17 -27.76 37.75
N THR A 241 15.94 -28.67 36.87
CA THR A 241 16.26 -30.08 37.08
C THR A 241 17.23 -30.57 35.98
N TYR A 242 18.04 -31.57 36.33
CA TYR A 242 18.95 -32.19 35.41
C TYR A 242 18.92 -33.70 35.48
N SER A 243 19.17 -34.36 34.38
CA SER A 243 19.23 -35.83 34.27
C SER A 243 20.28 -36.21 33.22
N GLU A 244 20.58 -37.52 33.16
CA GLU A 244 21.50 -38.08 32.18
C GLU A 244 22.87 -37.39 32.16
N LEU A 245 23.41 -37.04 33.32
CA LEU A 245 24.71 -36.42 33.46
C LEU A 245 25.82 -37.36 33.01
N THR A 246 26.61 -36.91 32.04
CA THR A 246 27.81 -37.63 31.54
C THR A 246 29.03 -36.70 31.65
N SER A 247 30.21 -37.22 31.29
CA SER A 247 31.42 -36.37 31.24
C SER A 247 31.41 -35.29 30.14
N ARG A 248 30.39 -35.27 29.28
CA ARG A 248 30.32 -34.37 28.11
C ARG A 248 28.94 -33.78 27.82
N SER A 249 27.90 -34.25 28.53
CA SER A 249 26.50 -33.82 28.27
C SER A 249 25.65 -33.92 29.53
N VAL A 250 24.62 -33.13 29.58
CA VAL A 250 23.58 -33.15 30.60
C VAL A 250 22.25 -32.75 29.95
N ASN A 251 21.17 -33.43 30.33
CA ASN A 251 19.82 -32.97 30.00
C ASN A 251 19.33 -32.07 31.12
N MET A 252 18.97 -30.83 30.80
CA MET A 252 18.42 -29.85 31.75
C MET A 252 16.99 -29.48 31.37
N THR A 253 16.16 -29.33 32.40
CA THR A 253 14.79 -28.84 32.24
C THR A 253 14.63 -27.58 33.09
N PHE A 254 14.14 -26.53 32.47
CA PHE A 254 13.84 -25.25 33.08
C PHE A 254 12.32 -25.06 33.09
N ILE A 255 11.72 -24.92 34.25
CA ILE A 255 10.28 -24.70 34.39
C ILE A 255 10.08 -23.34 35.05
N PRO A 256 9.66 -22.32 34.31
CA PRO A 256 9.34 -21.02 34.89
C PRO A 256 8.05 -21.09 35.70
N SER A 257 7.94 -20.28 36.76
CA SER A 257 6.69 -20.12 37.52
C SER A 257 5.59 -19.42 36.72
N ASP A 258 5.97 -18.68 35.66
CA ASP A 258 5.06 -18.03 34.72
C ASP A 258 5.52 -18.39 33.25
N ASN A 259 4.67 -19.10 32.52
CA ASN A 259 4.94 -19.54 31.17
C ASN A 259 4.74 -18.43 30.12
N SER A 260 4.23 -17.26 30.49
CA SER A 260 4.07 -16.12 29.59
C SER A 260 5.35 -15.30 29.40
N VAL A 261 6.38 -15.56 30.21
CA VAL A 261 7.64 -14.81 30.23
C VAL A 261 8.67 -15.46 29.32
N SER A 262 9.28 -14.67 28.45
CA SER A 262 10.44 -15.12 27.67
C SER A 262 11.71 -15.13 28.53
N TYR A 263 12.52 -16.18 28.43
CA TYR A 263 13.76 -16.30 29.19
C TYR A 263 14.89 -16.87 28.35
N LEU A 264 16.12 -16.61 28.78
CA LEU A 264 17.34 -17.20 28.23
C LEU A 264 17.97 -18.15 29.27
N ALA A 265 18.25 -19.37 28.87
CA ALA A 265 18.99 -20.33 29.69
C ALA A 265 20.39 -20.58 29.07
N ILE A 266 21.45 -20.46 29.88
CA ILE A 266 22.82 -20.62 29.45
C ILE A 266 23.52 -21.58 30.43
N VAL A 267 24.33 -22.50 29.93
CA VAL A 267 25.24 -23.33 30.70
C VAL A 267 26.65 -22.81 30.45
N VAL A 268 27.37 -22.48 31.53
CA VAL A 268 28.75 -22.00 31.48
C VAL A 268 29.64 -22.87 32.33
N ASP A 269 30.93 -22.96 31.99
CA ASP A 269 31.92 -23.58 32.82
C ASP A 269 32.18 -22.66 34.04
N GLU A 270 32.38 -23.28 35.23
CA GLU A 270 32.86 -22.57 36.41
C GLU A 270 34.40 -22.57 36.35
N GLU A 271 35.04 -21.41 36.28
CA GLU A 271 36.50 -21.23 36.38
C GLU A 271 36.99 -21.31 37.82
#